data_3279dcc8bb287a317cc58cee7e63b1fd
#
_entry.id   3279dcc8bb287a317cc58cee7e63b1fd
#
_cell.length_a   1.000
_cell.length_b   1.000
_cell.length_c   1.000
_cell.angle_alpha   90.00
_cell.angle_beta   90.00
_cell.angle_gamma   90.00
#
_symmetry.space_group_name_H-M   'P 1'
#
loop_
_entity.id
_entity.type
_entity.pdbx_description
1 polymer ?
#
loop_
_entity_poly.entity_id
_entity_poly.type
_entity_poly.pdbx_seq_one_letter_code
_entity_poly.pdbx_strand_id
1 'polypeptide(L)'
;NIIEGRIAGFPLAQMDDPLMREAAYSALATQPSVPTLITQEVRDAALLSHVFYELYAEPNAQITAAAEVARKSADNRVASAQFADLTLDALSLASIFFLAAIGLAITFGVMGVINMAHGEFIMMGAYTGYVVQLLIPNYTVSIFVALPLAFAVTFMAGVVMERLVIRRLYHRPLETLLATFGVSIALQQLAKNVFGTQARPLTSPDWLAGAWVVNDVIQISFIRIAIFILALLFLGLIIYILKKTRLGLEVRAVTQNPGMASSMGINPDRINMMTFGLGSGIAGIAGVAIGLYAKVTSEMGSDYIVQSFMTVVVGGVGNVWGTLAGAAMIGFGQKGIEWLNPSNTLAAQTYMILFVILFIQFRPKGIVALKGRAAGD
;
A
#
# COMPACT_ATOMS: atom_id res chain seq x y z
N ASN A 1 53.44 -31.21 -11.04
CA ASN A 1 53.89 -29.90 -10.55
C ASN A 1 53.01 -29.30 -9.45
N ILE A 2 52.36 -30.17 -8.67
CA ILE A 2 51.61 -29.78 -7.45
C ILE A 2 52.58 -29.62 -6.25
N ILE A 3 53.84 -30.06 -6.42
CA ILE A 3 54.85 -30.18 -5.35
C ILE A 3 55.31 -28.81 -4.78
N GLU A 4 55.11 -27.72 -5.50
CA GLU A 4 55.50 -26.37 -5.07
C GLU A 4 54.34 -25.39 -4.95
N GLY A 5 53.11 -25.89 -4.82
CA GLY A 5 51.94 -25.03 -4.79
C GLY A 5 51.66 -24.30 -6.13
N ARG A 6 52.09 -24.92 -7.24
CA ARG A 6 51.88 -24.43 -8.63
C ARG A 6 51.20 -25.48 -9.49
N ILE A 7 50.29 -25.07 -10.37
CA ILE A 7 49.67 -25.91 -11.40
C ILE A 7 50.11 -25.37 -12.75
N ALA A 8 50.80 -26.19 -13.56
CA ALA A 8 51.35 -25.79 -14.87
C ALA A 8 52.18 -24.48 -14.84
N GLY A 9 52.91 -24.25 -13.74
CA GLY A 9 53.70 -23.02 -13.53
C GLY A 9 52.97 -21.86 -12.84
N PHE A 10 51.66 -21.91 -12.74
CA PHE A 10 50.82 -20.86 -12.10
C PHE A 10 50.66 -21.14 -10.60
N PRO A 11 50.73 -20.10 -9.72
CA PRO A 11 50.55 -20.26 -8.30
C PRO A 11 49.18 -20.79 -7.91
N LEU A 12 49.09 -21.74 -6.98
CA LEU A 12 47.84 -22.32 -6.51
C LEU A 12 46.88 -21.25 -5.93
N ALA A 13 47.45 -20.24 -5.27
CA ALA A 13 46.71 -19.14 -4.69
C ALA A 13 45.98 -18.24 -5.71
N GLN A 14 46.32 -18.32 -7.00
CA GLN A 14 45.69 -17.56 -8.08
C GLN A 14 44.65 -18.38 -8.84
N MET A 15 44.38 -19.61 -8.44
CA MET A 15 43.44 -20.50 -9.12
C MET A 15 41.95 -20.16 -8.83
N ASP A 16 41.70 -19.24 -7.93
CA ASP A 16 40.35 -18.67 -7.73
C ASP A 16 39.95 -17.71 -8.85
N ASP A 17 40.93 -17.13 -9.56
CA ASP A 17 40.69 -16.33 -10.76
C ASP A 17 40.37 -17.24 -11.97
N PRO A 18 39.19 -17.05 -12.60
CA PRO A 18 38.78 -17.84 -13.77
C PRO A 18 39.78 -17.77 -14.93
N LEU A 19 40.40 -16.61 -15.18
CA LEU A 19 41.37 -16.41 -16.26
C LEU A 19 42.67 -17.19 -16.01
N MET A 20 43.13 -17.21 -14.75
CA MET A 20 44.31 -17.95 -14.34
C MET A 20 44.10 -19.47 -14.40
N ARG A 21 42.91 -19.93 -14.03
CA ARG A 21 42.51 -21.35 -14.18
C ARG A 21 42.50 -21.78 -15.62
N GLU A 22 41.93 -20.96 -16.50
CA GLU A 22 41.85 -21.26 -17.95
C GLU A 22 43.24 -21.28 -18.57
N ALA A 23 44.12 -20.35 -18.23
CA ALA A 23 45.49 -20.32 -18.66
C ALA A 23 46.28 -21.55 -18.17
N ALA A 24 46.14 -21.91 -16.89
CA ALA A 24 46.79 -23.11 -16.31
C ALA A 24 46.28 -24.39 -16.96
N TYR A 25 44.99 -24.49 -17.23
CA TYR A 25 44.40 -25.64 -17.89
C TYR A 25 44.83 -25.74 -19.35
N SER A 26 44.87 -24.62 -20.07
CA SER A 26 45.37 -24.57 -21.46
C SER A 26 46.85 -25.04 -21.56
N ALA A 27 47.68 -24.67 -20.58
CA ALA A 27 49.05 -25.11 -20.49
C ALA A 27 49.17 -26.63 -20.18
N LEU A 28 48.22 -27.21 -19.42
CA LEU A 28 48.13 -28.64 -19.16
C LEU A 28 47.54 -29.43 -20.33
N ALA A 29 46.65 -28.83 -21.11
CA ALA A 29 45.96 -29.48 -22.23
C ALA A 29 46.91 -29.89 -23.37
N THR A 30 48.17 -29.41 -23.39
CA THR A 30 49.23 -29.88 -24.29
C THR A 30 49.70 -31.29 -23.96
N GLN A 31 49.34 -31.85 -22.80
CA GLN A 31 49.72 -33.22 -22.41
C GLN A 31 48.63 -34.22 -22.81
N PRO A 32 48.97 -35.37 -23.43
CA PRO A 32 47.97 -36.32 -23.94
C PRO A 32 47.04 -36.93 -22.88
N SER A 33 47.39 -36.83 -21.60
CA SER A 33 46.63 -37.39 -20.47
C SER A 33 45.60 -36.41 -19.86
N VAL A 34 45.56 -35.16 -20.31
CA VAL A 34 44.66 -34.15 -19.73
C VAL A 34 43.44 -33.98 -20.66
N PRO A 35 42.21 -34.09 -20.15
CA PRO A 35 41.03 -33.87 -20.97
C PRO A 35 40.96 -32.41 -21.46
N THR A 36 40.40 -32.21 -22.65
CA THR A 36 40.24 -30.87 -23.23
C THR A 36 39.36 -29.98 -22.37
N LEU A 37 39.78 -28.72 -22.17
CA LEU A 37 38.99 -27.71 -21.45
C LEU A 37 37.70 -27.42 -22.24
N ILE A 38 36.57 -27.63 -21.60
CA ILE A 38 35.29 -27.21 -22.14
C ILE A 38 34.98 -25.81 -21.57
N THR A 39 35.29 -24.78 -22.35
CA THR A 39 34.99 -23.41 -22.00
C THR A 39 33.46 -23.16 -21.99
N GLN A 40 33.03 -22.10 -21.32
CA GLN A 40 31.64 -21.72 -21.32
C GLN A 40 31.09 -21.53 -22.74
N GLU A 41 31.89 -20.89 -23.62
CA GLU A 41 31.54 -20.65 -25.04
C GLU A 41 31.33 -21.94 -25.81
N VAL A 42 32.22 -22.93 -25.62
CA VAL A 42 32.12 -24.24 -26.27
C VAL A 42 30.88 -24.98 -25.80
N ARG A 43 30.55 -24.89 -24.50
CA ARG A 43 29.37 -25.50 -23.94
C ARG A 43 28.10 -24.84 -24.47
N ASP A 44 28.04 -23.50 -24.49
CA ASP A 44 26.88 -22.74 -24.96
C ASP A 44 26.67 -22.94 -26.47
N ALA A 45 27.77 -23.01 -27.28
CA ALA A 45 27.71 -23.36 -28.68
C ALA A 45 27.22 -24.81 -28.92
N ALA A 46 27.65 -25.76 -28.08
CA ALA A 46 27.14 -27.12 -28.11
C ALA A 46 25.68 -27.21 -27.76
N LEU A 47 25.23 -26.49 -26.72
CA LEU A 47 23.82 -26.42 -26.34
C LEU A 47 22.95 -25.83 -27.46
N LEU A 48 23.40 -24.75 -28.11
CA LEU A 48 22.70 -24.12 -29.23
C LEU A 48 22.65 -24.98 -30.48
N SER A 49 23.62 -25.90 -30.66
CA SER A 49 23.68 -26.82 -31.80
C SER A 49 22.85 -28.08 -31.64
N HIS A 50 22.30 -28.31 -30.44
CA HIS A 50 21.48 -29.49 -30.14
C HIS A 50 20.05 -29.11 -29.91
N VAL A 51 19.13 -29.92 -30.39
CA VAL A 51 17.71 -29.82 -30.10
C VAL A 51 17.38 -30.82 -29.00
N PHE A 52 16.95 -30.33 -27.86
CA PHE A 52 16.58 -31.18 -26.73
C PHE A 52 15.12 -31.60 -26.87
N TYR A 53 14.86 -32.88 -26.82
CA TYR A 53 13.51 -33.45 -26.82
C TYR A 53 13.21 -34.03 -25.44
N GLU A 54 12.04 -33.70 -24.91
CA GLU A 54 11.49 -34.41 -23.74
C GLU A 54 11.06 -35.82 -24.22
N LEU A 55 11.69 -36.86 -23.69
CA LEU A 55 11.33 -38.24 -23.95
C LEU A 55 10.37 -38.71 -22.85
N TYR A 56 9.11 -38.88 -23.20
CA TYR A 56 8.15 -39.43 -22.28
C TYR A 56 8.37 -40.94 -22.07
N ALA A 57 8.22 -41.41 -20.83
CA ALA A 57 8.30 -42.84 -20.51
C ALA A 57 7.16 -43.65 -21.15
N GLU A 58 6.04 -42.97 -21.46
CA GLU A 58 4.89 -43.55 -22.12
C GLU A 58 5.06 -43.55 -23.64
N PRO A 59 5.13 -44.70 -24.30
CA PRO A 59 5.38 -44.79 -25.74
C PRO A 59 4.16 -44.46 -26.62
N ASN A 60 2.96 -44.39 -26.05
CA ASN A 60 1.73 -44.10 -26.78
C ASN A 60 1.51 -42.62 -27.02
N ALA A 61 1.63 -42.18 -28.27
CA ALA A 61 1.47 -40.78 -28.68
C ALA A 61 0.07 -40.20 -28.35
N GLN A 62 -1.00 -41.03 -28.28
CA GLN A 62 -2.33 -40.56 -27.93
C GLN A 62 -2.44 -40.26 -26.43
N ILE A 63 -1.81 -41.07 -25.58
CA ILE A 63 -1.77 -40.86 -24.13
C ILE A 63 -0.94 -39.59 -23.81
N THR A 64 0.23 -39.42 -24.43
CA THR A 64 1.05 -38.21 -24.24
C THR A 64 0.33 -36.96 -24.71
N ALA A 65 -0.35 -36.99 -25.85
CA ALA A 65 -1.16 -35.87 -26.32
C ALA A 65 -2.31 -35.52 -25.38
N ALA A 66 -3.03 -36.56 -24.88
CA ALA A 66 -4.10 -36.34 -23.90
C ALA A 66 -3.57 -35.78 -22.58
N ALA A 67 -2.43 -36.26 -22.10
CA ALA A 67 -1.77 -35.75 -20.90
C ALA A 67 -1.32 -34.27 -21.07
N GLU A 68 -0.81 -33.91 -22.25
CA GLU A 68 -0.44 -32.52 -22.55
C GLU A 68 -1.65 -31.59 -22.59
N VAL A 69 -2.75 -32.01 -23.18
CA VAL A 69 -4.02 -31.25 -23.15
C VAL A 69 -4.52 -31.09 -21.71
N ALA A 70 -4.46 -32.15 -20.90
CA ALA A 70 -4.84 -32.10 -19.50
C ALA A 70 -3.93 -31.15 -18.70
N ARG A 71 -2.61 -31.20 -18.93
CA ARG A 71 -1.64 -30.28 -18.33
C ARG A 71 -1.95 -28.82 -18.68
N LYS A 72 -2.11 -28.50 -19.97
CA LYS A 72 -2.49 -27.15 -20.42
C LYS A 72 -3.80 -26.66 -19.79
N SER A 73 -4.77 -27.55 -19.67
CA SER A 73 -6.04 -27.20 -19.00
C SER A 73 -5.84 -26.91 -17.51
N ALA A 74 -4.99 -27.70 -16.84
CA ALA A 74 -4.64 -27.45 -15.42
C ALA A 74 -3.86 -26.14 -15.26
N ASP A 75 -2.85 -25.88 -16.10
CA ASP A 75 -2.07 -24.66 -16.11
C ASP A 75 -2.96 -23.43 -16.31
N ASN A 76 -3.92 -23.48 -17.24
CA ASN A 76 -4.86 -22.39 -17.47
C ASN A 76 -5.79 -22.16 -16.28
N ARG A 77 -6.23 -23.21 -15.58
CA ARG A 77 -7.03 -23.08 -14.35
C ARG A 77 -6.20 -22.45 -13.23
N VAL A 78 -4.97 -22.88 -13.05
CA VAL A 78 -4.06 -22.30 -12.04
C VAL A 78 -3.80 -20.84 -12.35
N ALA A 79 -3.48 -20.49 -13.60
CA ALA A 79 -3.25 -19.11 -14.01
C ALA A 79 -4.47 -18.22 -13.79
N SER A 80 -5.69 -18.72 -14.12
CA SER A 80 -6.93 -17.97 -13.86
C SER A 80 -7.22 -17.81 -12.37
N ALA A 81 -6.93 -18.82 -11.56
CA ALA A 81 -7.08 -18.74 -10.11
C ALA A 81 -6.06 -17.77 -9.48
N GLN A 82 -4.80 -17.79 -9.93
CA GLN A 82 -3.78 -16.84 -9.50
C GLN A 82 -4.14 -15.39 -9.86
N PHE A 83 -4.69 -15.17 -11.07
CA PHE A 83 -5.15 -13.84 -11.47
C PHE A 83 -6.34 -13.38 -10.61
N ALA A 84 -7.27 -14.27 -10.27
CA ALA A 84 -8.37 -13.95 -9.37
C ALA A 84 -7.88 -13.60 -7.96
N ASP A 85 -6.95 -14.40 -7.42
CA ASP A 85 -6.35 -14.16 -6.10
C ASP A 85 -5.61 -12.80 -6.07
N LEU A 86 -4.79 -12.51 -7.08
CA LEU A 86 -4.13 -11.22 -7.25
C LEU A 86 -5.12 -10.06 -7.29
N THR A 87 -6.24 -10.23 -8.00
CA THR A 87 -7.29 -9.21 -8.11
C THR A 87 -7.94 -8.94 -6.75
N LEU A 88 -8.21 -9.98 -5.97
CA LEU A 88 -8.79 -9.88 -4.63
C LEU A 88 -7.83 -9.25 -3.64
N ASP A 89 -6.55 -9.59 -3.72
CA ASP A 89 -5.48 -8.96 -2.94
C ASP A 89 -5.34 -7.48 -3.27
N ALA A 90 -5.35 -7.13 -4.56
CA ALA A 90 -5.29 -5.76 -5.03
C ALA A 90 -6.52 -4.94 -4.57
N LEU A 91 -7.71 -5.53 -4.63
CA LEU A 91 -8.95 -4.90 -4.16
C LEU A 91 -8.93 -4.67 -2.64
N SER A 92 -8.40 -5.63 -1.89
CA SER A 92 -8.20 -5.50 -0.43
C SER A 92 -7.26 -4.33 -0.10
N LEU A 93 -6.10 -4.27 -0.76
CA LEU A 93 -5.13 -3.20 -0.57
C LEU A 93 -5.69 -1.84 -0.98
N ALA A 94 -6.42 -1.78 -2.10
CA ALA A 94 -7.12 -0.58 -2.55
C ALA A 94 -8.13 -0.09 -1.50
N SER A 95 -8.82 -1.00 -0.83
CA SER A 95 -9.79 -0.65 0.23
C SER A 95 -9.13 -0.03 1.45
N ILE A 96 -7.96 -0.55 1.84
CA ILE A 96 -7.13 0.03 2.92
C ILE A 96 -6.69 1.44 2.55
N PHE A 97 -6.14 1.61 1.34
CA PHE A 97 -5.69 2.93 0.86
C PHE A 97 -6.84 3.92 0.72
N PHE A 98 -8.01 3.46 0.26
CA PHE A 98 -9.20 4.29 0.19
C PHE A 98 -9.64 4.77 1.58
N LEU A 99 -9.76 3.89 2.57
CA LEU A 99 -10.12 4.27 3.94
C LEU A 99 -9.12 5.24 4.56
N ALA A 100 -7.82 4.98 4.38
CA ALA A 100 -6.77 5.85 4.88
C ALA A 100 -6.77 7.23 4.21
N ALA A 101 -7.08 7.29 2.89
CA ALA A 101 -6.97 8.49 2.08
C ALA A 101 -8.23 9.36 2.05
N ILE A 102 -9.42 8.78 2.23
CA ILE A 102 -10.68 9.51 2.00
C ILE A 102 -10.87 10.69 2.96
N GLY A 103 -10.44 10.54 4.22
CA GLY A 103 -10.44 11.63 5.19
C GLY A 103 -9.55 12.79 4.74
N LEU A 104 -8.35 12.48 4.24
CA LEU A 104 -7.41 13.45 3.69
C LEU A 104 -7.98 14.11 2.42
N ALA A 105 -8.60 13.34 1.54
CA ALA A 105 -9.21 13.87 0.32
C ALA A 105 -10.29 14.91 0.59
N ILE A 106 -11.13 14.67 1.61
CA ILE A 106 -12.18 15.61 2.01
C ILE A 106 -11.57 16.88 2.62
N THR A 107 -10.65 16.73 3.56
CA THR A 107 -10.03 17.89 4.23
C THR A 107 -9.23 18.74 3.25
N PHE A 108 -8.40 18.13 2.42
CA PHE A 108 -7.63 18.86 1.41
C PHE A 108 -8.53 19.48 0.34
N GLY A 109 -9.56 18.75 -0.11
CA GLY A 109 -10.47 19.25 -1.13
C GLY A 109 -11.33 20.44 -0.69
N VAL A 110 -11.67 20.54 0.60
CA VAL A 110 -12.49 21.64 1.14
C VAL A 110 -11.66 22.84 1.54
N MET A 111 -10.54 22.59 2.21
CA MET A 111 -9.76 23.63 2.88
C MET A 111 -8.51 24.05 2.09
N GLY A 112 -8.09 23.26 1.09
CA GLY A 112 -6.84 23.49 0.34
C GLY A 112 -5.57 23.34 1.18
N VAL A 113 -5.67 22.71 2.35
CA VAL A 113 -4.59 22.59 3.32
C VAL A 113 -4.00 21.19 3.29
N ILE A 114 -2.69 21.10 3.16
CA ILE A 114 -1.94 19.84 3.25
C ILE A 114 -1.70 19.53 4.74
N ASN A 115 -2.26 18.42 5.21
CA ASN A 115 -2.11 17.97 6.59
C ASN A 115 -1.16 16.76 6.67
N MET A 116 0.10 16.99 7.07
CA MET A 116 1.08 15.92 7.26
C MET A 116 0.80 15.07 8.52
N ALA A 117 0.04 15.59 9.48
CA ALA A 117 -0.36 14.83 10.68
C ALA A 117 -1.58 13.92 10.45
N HIS A 118 -2.09 13.80 9.21
CA HIS A 118 -3.24 12.93 8.95
C HIS A 118 -2.97 11.46 9.28
N GLY A 119 -1.75 10.98 9.01
CA GLY A 119 -1.33 9.63 9.39
C GLY A 119 -1.40 9.38 10.90
N GLU A 120 -1.16 10.41 11.71
CA GLU A 120 -1.20 10.27 13.17
C GLU A 120 -2.62 10.07 13.71
N PHE A 121 -3.65 10.51 13.00
CA PHE A 121 -5.04 10.16 13.34
C PHE A 121 -5.32 8.67 13.05
N ILE A 122 -4.69 8.09 12.04
CA ILE A 122 -4.72 6.64 11.79
C ILE A 122 -4.07 5.92 12.98
N MET A 123 -2.85 6.32 13.38
CA MET A 123 -2.16 5.79 14.54
C MET A 123 -2.98 5.92 15.83
N MET A 124 -3.54 7.10 16.10
CA MET A 124 -4.38 7.34 17.29
C MET A 124 -5.62 6.43 17.31
N GLY A 125 -6.24 6.21 16.16
CA GLY A 125 -7.35 5.28 16.02
C GLY A 125 -6.97 3.85 16.36
N ALA A 126 -5.83 3.38 15.83
CA ALA A 126 -5.31 2.06 16.12
C ALA A 126 -4.97 1.87 17.60
N TYR A 127 -4.33 2.85 18.25
CA TYR A 127 -4.08 2.82 19.68
C TYR A 127 -5.38 2.91 20.51
N THR A 128 -6.39 3.64 20.05
CA THR A 128 -7.71 3.64 20.70
C THR A 128 -8.29 2.22 20.67
N GLY A 129 -8.23 1.53 19.54
CA GLY A 129 -8.63 0.12 19.43
C GLY A 129 -7.88 -0.78 20.40
N TYR A 130 -6.56 -0.61 20.51
CA TYR A 130 -5.72 -1.36 21.44
C TYR A 130 -6.14 -1.11 22.90
N VAL A 131 -6.34 0.15 23.30
CA VAL A 131 -6.78 0.50 24.68
C VAL A 131 -8.16 -0.09 24.98
N VAL A 132 -9.10 -0.04 24.03
CA VAL A 132 -10.43 -0.66 24.20
C VAL A 132 -10.30 -2.16 24.43
N GLN A 133 -9.40 -2.85 23.74
CA GLN A 133 -9.18 -4.29 23.95
C GLN A 133 -8.55 -4.60 25.33
N LEU A 134 -7.77 -3.71 25.90
CA LEU A 134 -7.28 -3.87 27.28
C LEU A 134 -8.39 -3.77 28.31
N LEU A 135 -9.43 -2.97 28.03
CA LEU A 135 -10.55 -2.74 28.93
C LEU A 135 -11.70 -3.75 28.74
N ILE A 136 -11.89 -4.21 27.51
CA ILE A 136 -12.98 -5.12 27.15
C ILE A 136 -12.37 -6.44 26.64
N PRO A 137 -12.37 -7.52 27.46
CA PRO A 137 -11.76 -8.80 27.10
C PRO A 137 -12.45 -9.52 25.93
N ASN A 138 -13.72 -9.22 25.66
CA ASN A 138 -14.44 -9.79 24.53
C ASN A 138 -14.06 -9.06 23.24
N TYR A 139 -13.26 -9.70 22.38
CA TYR A 139 -12.75 -9.09 21.15
C TYR A 139 -13.83 -8.65 20.17
N THR A 140 -14.98 -9.34 20.12
CA THR A 140 -16.11 -8.91 19.29
C THR A 140 -16.71 -7.59 19.79
N VAL A 141 -17.00 -7.51 21.06
CA VAL A 141 -17.55 -6.27 21.67
C VAL A 141 -16.52 -5.15 21.58
N SER A 142 -15.24 -5.46 21.82
CA SER A 142 -14.18 -4.44 21.80
C SER A 142 -14.07 -3.78 20.41
N ILE A 143 -14.20 -4.49 19.30
CA ILE A 143 -14.14 -3.91 17.96
C ILE A 143 -15.35 -3.00 17.70
N PHE A 144 -16.55 -3.45 18.03
CA PHE A 144 -17.75 -2.63 17.86
C PHE A 144 -17.75 -1.35 18.71
N VAL A 145 -17.09 -1.37 19.87
CA VAL A 145 -16.87 -0.18 20.72
C VAL A 145 -15.69 0.64 20.20
N ALA A 146 -14.63 0.00 19.74
CA ALA A 146 -13.42 0.66 19.25
C ALA A 146 -13.67 1.57 18.04
N LEU A 147 -14.50 1.13 17.09
CA LEU A 147 -14.78 1.91 15.88
C LEU A 147 -15.41 3.29 16.19
N PRO A 148 -16.54 3.40 16.92
CA PRO A 148 -17.12 4.71 17.25
C PRO A 148 -16.24 5.50 18.21
N LEU A 149 -15.53 4.85 19.13
CA LEU A 149 -14.64 5.54 20.06
C LEU A 149 -13.40 6.09 19.34
N ALA A 150 -12.79 5.34 18.44
CA ALA A 150 -11.70 5.81 17.61
C ALA A 150 -12.13 7.01 16.75
N PHE A 151 -13.33 6.94 16.14
CA PHE A 151 -13.89 8.08 15.44
C PHE A 151 -14.02 9.29 16.36
N ALA A 152 -14.60 9.14 17.53
CA ALA A 152 -14.83 10.26 18.46
C ALA A 152 -13.51 10.88 18.95
N VAL A 153 -12.54 10.07 19.36
CA VAL A 153 -11.23 10.52 19.84
C VAL A 153 -10.48 11.27 18.75
N THR A 154 -10.38 10.69 17.55
CA THR A 154 -9.65 11.32 16.45
C THR A 154 -10.41 12.50 15.83
N PHE A 155 -11.74 12.49 15.82
CA PHE A 155 -12.56 13.65 15.48
C PHE A 155 -12.27 14.84 16.42
N MET A 156 -12.29 14.60 17.73
CA MET A 156 -11.98 15.62 18.73
C MET A 156 -10.55 16.14 18.60
N ALA A 157 -9.58 15.23 18.40
CA ALA A 157 -8.19 15.61 18.16
C ALA A 157 -8.06 16.47 16.90
N GLY A 158 -8.78 16.11 15.83
CA GLY A 158 -8.85 16.89 14.59
C GLY A 158 -9.45 18.28 14.82
N VAL A 159 -10.57 18.38 15.55
CA VAL A 159 -11.17 19.67 15.92
C VAL A 159 -10.20 20.54 16.71
N VAL A 160 -9.49 19.95 17.68
CA VAL A 160 -8.48 20.66 18.48
C VAL A 160 -7.33 21.15 17.59
N MET A 161 -6.83 20.29 16.72
CA MET A 161 -5.75 20.66 15.81
C MET A 161 -6.17 21.75 14.81
N GLU A 162 -7.37 21.68 14.26
CA GLU A 162 -7.91 22.73 13.39
C GLU A 162 -7.94 24.07 14.12
N ARG A 163 -8.51 24.11 15.33
CA ARG A 163 -8.67 25.34 16.10
C ARG A 163 -7.36 25.98 16.55
N LEU A 164 -6.41 25.16 17.01
CA LEU A 164 -5.17 25.64 17.62
C LEU A 164 -4.08 25.96 16.57
N VAL A 165 -4.01 25.15 15.52
CA VAL A 165 -2.92 25.20 14.55
C VAL A 165 -3.39 25.69 13.18
N ILE A 166 -4.30 24.94 12.53
CA ILE A 166 -4.60 25.13 11.12
C ILE A 166 -5.36 26.44 10.85
N ARG A 167 -6.33 26.79 11.70
CA ARG A 167 -7.13 28.01 11.57
C ARG A 167 -6.30 29.28 11.46
N ARG A 168 -5.15 29.33 12.12
CA ARG A 168 -4.24 30.48 12.09
C ARG A 168 -3.38 30.52 10.85
N LEU A 169 -3.35 29.43 10.09
CA LEU A 169 -2.43 29.20 8.97
C LEU A 169 -3.13 28.98 7.62
N TYR A 170 -4.46 29.18 7.53
CA TYR A 170 -5.21 28.92 6.27
C TYR A 170 -4.66 29.59 5.02
N HIS A 171 -4.12 30.79 5.17
CA HIS A 171 -3.58 31.56 4.04
C HIS A 171 -2.08 31.33 3.80
N ARG A 172 -1.49 30.36 4.49
CA ARG A 172 -0.05 30.10 4.48
C ARG A 172 0.24 28.60 4.32
N PRO A 173 0.07 28.05 3.11
CA PRO A 173 0.10 26.61 2.88
C PRO A 173 1.44 25.94 3.27
N LEU A 174 2.58 26.60 3.02
CA LEU A 174 3.90 26.07 3.40
C LEU A 174 4.09 26.04 4.92
N GLU A 175 3.65 27.10 5.62
CA GLU A 175 3.71 27.15 7.09
C GLU A 175 2.78 26.11 7.72
N THR A 176 1.62 25.87 7.10
CA THR A 176 0.69 24.81 7.56
C THR A 176 1.29 23.41 7.40
N LEU A 177 1.94 23.15 6.26
CA LEU A 177 2.63 21.89 6.01
C LEU A 177 3.71 21.65 7.07
N LEU A 178 4.54 22.66 7.36
CA LEU A 178 5.62 22.57 8.35
C LEU A 178 5.07 22.40 9.77
N ALA A 179 4.02 23.16 10.13
CA ALA A 179 3.39 23.07 11.45
C ALA A 179 2.74 21.70 11.67
N THR A 180 2.03 21.16 10.66
CA THR A 180 1.41 19.83 10.76
C THR A 180 2.45 18.73 10.80
N PHE A 181 3.59 18.86 10.13
CA PHE A 181 4.73 17.96 10.27
C PHE A 181 5.32 17.97 11.68
N GLY A 182 5.47 19.16 12.28
CA GLY A 182 5.90 19.28 13.68
C GLY A 182 4.90 18.61 14.65
N VAL A 183 3.60 18.78 14.42
CA VAL A 183 2.54 18.09 15.20
C VAL A 183 2.62 16.59 15.02
N SER A 184 2.88 16.10 13.82
CA SER A 184 3.07 14.67 13.55
C SER A 184 4.18 14.08 14.41
N ILE A 185 5.36 14.71 14.40
CA ILE A 185 6.49 14.27 15.24
C ILE A 185 6.12 14.30 16.73
N ALA A 186 5.46 15.35 17.20
CA ALA A 186 5.05 15.46 18.59
C ALA A 186 4.07 14.35 18.99
N LEU A 187 3.08 14.03 18.17
CA LEU A 187 2.14 12.94 18.41
C LEU A 187 2.80 11.56 18.41
N GLN A 188 3.76 11.32 17.51
CA GLN A 188 4.56 10.08 17.51
C GLN A 188 5.37 9.94 18.81
N GLN A 189 6.04 11.01 19.25
CA GLN A 189 6.79 10.99 20.51
C GLN A 189 5.86 10.79 21.72
N LEU A 190 4.70 11.41 21.69
CA LEU A 190 3.67 11.19 22.73
C LEU A 190 3.24 9.73 22.77
N ALA A 191 2.96 9.13 21.60
CA ALA A 191 2.59 7.71 21.51
C ALA A 191 3.71 6.80 22.04
N LYS A 192 4.99 7.08 21.69
CA LYS A 192 6.16 6.36 22.20
C LYS A 192 6.28 6.46 23.73
N ASN A 193 6.00 7.63 24.29
CA ASN A 193 6.06 7.82 25.74
C ASN A 193 4.93 7.09 26.48
N VAL A 194 3.71 7.06 25.91
CA VAL A 194 2.54 6.44 26.56
C VAL A 194 2.50 4.93 26.36
N PHE A 195 2.75 4.44 25.14
CA PHE A 195 2.59 3.04 24.75
C PHE A 195 3.91 2.28 24.61
N GLY A 196 5.03 2.99 24.63
CA GLY A 196 6.37 2.44 24.37
C GLY A 196 6.67 2.34 22.87
N THR A 197 7.88 1.85 22.56
CA THR A 197 8.38 1.72 21.19
C THR A 197 8.05 0.37 20.54
N GLN A 198 7.52 -0.57 21.33
CA GLN A 198 7.20 -1.91 20.85
C GLN A 198 5.86 -1.95 20.14
N ALA A 199 5.80 -2.75 19.06
CA ALA A 199 4.56 -2.99 18.35
C ALA A 199 3.51 -3.66 19.27
N ARG A 200 2.29 -3.17 19.24
CA ARG A 200 1.15 -3.69 20.00
C ARG A 200 0.23 -4.46 19.07
N PRO A 201 -0.15 -5.70 19.41
CA PRO A 201 -1.12 -6.44 18.60
C PRO A 201 -2.54 -5.92 18.87
N LEU A 202 -3.33 -5.82 17.81
CA LEU A 202 -4.78 -5.72 17.90
C LEU A 202 -5.35 -7.08 17.50
N THR A 203 -5.95 -7.78 18.45
CA THR A 203 -6.39 -9.17 18.25
C THR A 203 -7.76 -9.20 17.56
N SER A 204 -7.86 -9.97 16.48
CA SER A 204 -9.13 -10.19 15.79
C SER A 204 -9.99 -11.21 16.55
N PRO A 205 -11.34 -11.04 16.58
CA PRO A 205 -12.25 -12.07 17.09
C PRO A 205 -12.22 -13.34 16.24
N ASP A 206 -12.63 -14.46 16.83
CA ASP A 206 -12.61 -15.80 16.17
C ASP A 206 -13.40 -15.82 14.85
N TRP A 207 -14.54 -15.11 14.77
CA TRP A 207 -15.33 -15.02 13.54
C TRP A 207 -14.66 -14.24 12.42
N LEU A 208 -13.67 -13.40 12.75
CA LEU A 208 -12.86 -12.62 11.79
C LEU A 208 -11.51 -13.29 11.54
N ALA A 209 -11.13 -14.24 12.38
CA ALA A 209 -9.93 -15.05 12.21
C ALA A 209 -10.16 -16.10 11.12
N GLY A 210 -9.13 -16.33 10.30
CA GLY A 210 -9.21 -17.32 9.21
C GLY A 210 -9.44 -16.70 7.84
N ALA A 211 -9.74 -17.55 6.88
CA ALA A 211 -9.91 -17.17 5.48
C ALA A 211 -11.06 -17.94 4.82
N TRP A 212 -11.69 -17.32 3.86
CA TRP A 212 -12.59 -17.98 2.94
C TRP A 212 -11.75 -18.68 1.86
N VAL A 213 -11.69 -20.00 1.94
CA VAL A 213 -10.97 -20.84 0.98
C VAL A 213 -11.93 -21.26 -0.12
N VAL A 214 -11.68 -20.80 -1.33
CA VAL A 214 -12.45 -21.16 -2.53
C VAL A 214 -11.83 -22.40 -3.18
N ASN A 215 -10.51 -22.42 -3.26
CA ASN A 215 -9.69 -23.55 -3.73
C ASN A 215 -8.27 -23.41 -3.15
N ASP A 216 -7.37 -24.34 -3.49
CA ASP A 216 -5.98 -24.36 -2.97
C ASP A 216 -5.13 -23.11 -3.34
N VAL A 217 -5.60 -22.32 -4.29
CA VAL A 217 -4.91 -21.10 -4.77
C VAL A 217 -5.58 -19.84 -4.25
N ILE A 218 -6.93 -19.79 -4.22
CA ILE A 218 -7.70 -18.60 -3.85
C ILE A 218 -8.08 -18.69 -2.38
N GLN A 219 -7.50 -17.82 -1.56
CA GLN A 219 -7.79 -17.69 -0.13
C GLN A 219 -7.91 -16.23 0.26
N ILE A 220 -9.06 -15.83 0.80
CA ILE A 220 -9.31 -14.43 1.21
C ILE A 220 -9.51 -14.40 2.72
N SER A 221 -8.64 -13.69 3.45
CA SER A 221 -8.84 -13.46 4.89
C SER A 221 -10.15 -12.72 5.18
N PHE A 222 -10.90 -13.17 6.18
CA PHE A 222 -12.14 -12.49 6.61
C PHE A 222 -11.89 -11.04 7.04
N ILE A 223 -10.72 -10.72 7.61
CA ILE A 223 -10.33 -9.34 7.93
C ILE A 223 -10.32 -8.47 6.66
N ARG A 224 -9.77 -8.96 5.56
CA ARG A 224 -9.73 -8.23 4.29
C ARG A 224 -11.12 -7.99 3.71
N ILE A 225 -12.00 -8.98 3.81
CA ILE A 225 -13.41 -8.84 3.41
C ILE A 225 -14.10 -7.79 4.28
N ALA A 226 -13.88 -7.82 5.60
CA ALA A 226 -14.45 -6.84 6.52
C ALA A 226 -13.96 -5.41 6.22
N ILE A 227 -12.68 -5.22 5.90
CA ILE A 227 -12.11 -3.92 5.51
C ILE A 227 -12.74 -3.42 4.19
N PHE A 228 -12.93 -4.31 3.22
CA PHE A 228 -13.59 -3.97 1.96
C PHE A 228 -15.05 -3.52 2.19
N ILE A 229 -15.82 -4.26 3.00
CA ILE A 229 -17.19 -3.89 3.37
C ILE A 229 -17.20 -2.55 4.09
N LEU A 230 -16.28 -2.34 5.03
CA LEU A 230 -16.13 -1.09 5.76
C LEU A 230 -15.82 0.08 4.80
N ALA A 231 -14.96 -0.13 3.82
CA ALA A 231 -14.65 0.86 2.79
C ALA A 231 -15.89 1.25 1.96
N LEU A 232 -16.69 0.26 1.54
CA LEU A 232 -17.96 0.51 0.83
C LEU A 232 -18.99 1.24 1.71
N LEU A 233 -19.07 0.88 2.99
CA LEU A 233 -19.96 1.54 3.94
C LEU A 233 -19.57 3.01 4.11
N PHE A 234 -18.27 3.31 4.29
CA PHE A 234 -17.79 4.68 4.42
C PHE A 234 -17.90 5.46 3.11
N LEU A 235 -17.68 4.82 1.94
CA LEU A 235 -17.96 5.43 0.65
C LEU A 235 -19.44 5.87 0.56
N GLY A 236 -20.36 4.97 0.88
CA GLY A 236 -21.79 5.26 0.89
C GLY A 236 -22.16 6.36 1.88
N LEU A 237 -21.62 6.29 3.10
CA LEU A 237 -21.85 7.29 4.15
C LEU A 237 -21.38 8.69 3.73
N ILE A 238 -20.17 8.79 3.17
CA ILE A 238 -19.61 10.07 2.72
C ILE A 238 -20.43 10.64 1.56
N ILE A 239 -20.79 9.81 0.58
CA ILE A 239 -21.66 10.23 -0.54
C ILE A 239 -23.01 10.72 0.01
N TYR A 240 -23.58 10.03 0.98
CA TYR A 240 -24.83 10.44 1.63
C TYR A 240 -24.67 11.79 2.33
N ILE A 241 -23.62 11.96 3.16
CA ILE A 241 -23.34 13.22 3.87
C ILE A 241 -23.18 14.36 2.86
N LEU A 242 -22.33 14.19 1.85
CA LEU A 242 -22.03 15.24 0.87
C LEU A 242 -23.22 15.61 -0.04
N LYS A 243 -24.07 14.63 -0.40
CA LYS A 243 -25.16 14.85 -1.36
C LYS A 243 -26.51 15.12 -0.72
N LYS A 244 -26.77 14.57 0.47
CA LYS A 244 -28.12 14.52 1.06
C LYS A 244 -28.25 15.29 2.37
N THR A 245 -27.15 15.79 2.97
CA THR A 245 -27.23 16.53 4.24
C THR A 245 -26.96 18.02 4.06
N ARG A 246 -27.40 18.80 5.05
CA ARG A 246 -27.12 20.24 5.14
C ARG A 246 -25.62 20.52 5.20
N LEU A 247 -24.87 19.70 5.96
CA LEU A 247 -23.42 19.83 6.04
C LEU A 247 -22.75 19.73 4.65
N GLY A 248 -23.16 18.78 3.81
CA GLY A 248 -22.62 18.64 2.46
C GLY A 248 -22.94 19.84 1.55
N LEU A 249 -24.11 20.48 1.73
CA LEU A 249 -24.43 21.72 1.04
C LEU A 249 -23.52 22.87 1.48
N GLU A 250 -23.38 23.05 2.80
CA GLU A 250 -22.56 24.09 3.41
C GLU A 250 -21.07 23.91 3.04
N VAL A 251 -20.57 22.67 3.06
CA VAL A 251 -19.21 22.33 2.62
C VAL A 251 -18.99 22.77 1.18
N ARG A 252 -19.90 22.46 0.25
CA ARG A 252 -19.76 22.88 -1.15
C ARG A 252 -19.79 24.40 -1.31
N ALA A 253 -20.66 25.09 -0.57
CA ALA A 253 -20.75 26.55 -0.60
C ALA A 253 -19.42 27.19 -0.13
N VAL A 254 -18.87 26.72 0.99
CA VAL A 254 -17.59 27.21 1.54
C VAL A 254 -16.42 26.90 0.61
N THR A 255 -16.40 25.70 0.00
CA THR A 255 -15.33 25.31 -0.94
C THR A 255 -15.33 26.18 -2.22
N GLN A 256 -16.52 26.58 -2.70
CA GLN A 256 -16.63 27.41 -3.89
C GLN A 256 -16.30 28.88 -3.62
N ASN A 257 -16.85 29.45 -2.55
CA ASN A 257 -16.59 30.83 -2.17
C ASN A 257 -16.90 31.05 -0.68
N PRO A 258 -15.88 31.03 0.20
CA PRO A 258 -16.08 31.20 1.63
C PRO A 258 -16.64 32.58 2.01
N GLY A 259 -16.29 33.63 1.27
CA GLY A 259 -16.81 34.98 1.50
C GLY A 259 -18.29 35.10 1.19
N MET A 260 -18.74 34.56 0.05
CA MET A 260 -20.16 34.52 -0.31
C MET A 260 -20.96 33.62 0.65
N ALA A 261 -20.40 32.46 1.02
CA ALA A 261 -21.02 31.56 2.00
C ALA A 261 -21.24 32.29 3.35
N SER A 262 -20.25 33.06 3.81
CA SER A 262 -20.34 33.89 5.01
C SER A 262 -21.47 34.94 4.90
N SER A 263 -21.58 35.62 3.76
CA SER A 263 -22.64 36.59 3.50
C SER A 263 -24.05 35.97 3.51
N MET A 264 -24.15 34.66 3.22
CA MET A 264 -25.40 33.89 3.26
C MET A 264 -25.64 33.26 4.65
N GLY A 265 -24.86 33.62 5.68
CA GLY A 265 -25.02 33.14 7.05
C GLY A 265 -24.37 31.80 7.36
N ILE A 266 -23.57 31.25 6.45
CA ILE A 266 -22.79 30.03 6.68
C ILE A 266 -21.44 30.44 7.29
N ASN A 267 -21.10 29.89 8.45
CA ASN A 267 -19.81 30.17 9.09
C ASN A 267 -18.71 29.24 8.54
N PRO A 268 -17.74 29.75 7.72
CA PRO A 268 -16.71 28.93 7.09
C PRO A 268 -15.82 28.22 8.12
N ASP A 269 -15.48 28.89 9.23
CA ASP A 269 -14.62 28.30 10.27
C ASP A 269 -15.27 27.08 10.93
N ARG A 270 -16.59 27.15 11.16
CA ARG A 270 -17.32 26.01 11.71
C ARG A 270 -17.35 24.85 10.73
N ILE A 271 -17.55 25.14 9.44
CA ILE A 271 -17.60 24.09 8.41
C ILE A 271 -16.23 23.45 8.23
N ASN A 272 -15.17 24.24 8.19
CA ASN A 272 -13.80 23.74 8.10
C ASN A 272 -13.45 22.85 9.31
N MET A 273 -13.76 23.31 10.53
CA MET A 273 -13.56 22.55 11.75
C MET A 273 -14.31 21.20 11.73
N MET A 274 -15.58 21.20 11.33
CA MET A 274 -16.39 19.97 11.23
C MET A 274 -15.85 19.04 10.14
N THR A 275 -15.45 19.58 9.00
CA THR A 275 -14.87 18.81 7.89
C THR A 275 -13.54 18.19 8.29
N PHE A 276 -12.68 18.95 8.97
CA PHE A 276 -11.39 18.46 9.45
C PHE A 276 -11.58 17.35 10.51
N GLY A 277 -12.51 17.56 11.46
CA GLY A 277 -12.87 16.55 12.46
C GLY A 277 -13.42 15.28 11.80
N LEU A 278 -14.31 15.40 10.81
CA LEU A 278 -14.82 14.24 10.08
C LEU A 278 -13.72 13.46 9.35
N GLY A 279 -12.82 14.17 8.65
CA GLY A 279 -11.70 13.53 7.97
C GLY A 279 -10.77 12.80 8.94
N SER A 280 -10.46 13.43 10.08
CA SER A 280 -9.65 12.83 11.15
C SER A 280 -10.37 11.65 11.80
N GLY A 281 -11.69 11.74 12.01
CA GLY A 281 -12.52 10.66 12.57
C GLY A 281 -12.52 9.41 11.68
N ILE A 282 -12.64 9.60 10.37
CA ILE A 282 -12.59 8.51 9.40
C ILE A 282 -11.18 7.88 9.39
N ALA A 283 -10.12 8.69 9.46
CA ALA A 283 -8.76 8.19 9.60
C ALA A 283 -8.58 7.34 10.86
N GLY A 284 -9.22 7.70 11.97
CA GLY A 284 -9.19 6.89 13.18
C GLY A 284 -9.85 5.52 13.01
N ILE A 285 -10.97 5.45 12.29
CA ILE A 285 -11.61 4.17 11.95
C ILE A 285 -10.72 3.33 11.04
N ALA A 286 -10.10 3.97 10.03
CA ALA A 286 -9.10 3.31 9.18
C ALA A 286 -7.96 2.73 10.03
N GLY A 287 -7.53 3.45 11.07
CA GLY A 287 -6.52 2.99 12.02
C GLY A 287 -6.90 1.71 12.75
N VAL A 288 -8.14 1.59 13.23
CA VAL A 288 -8.63 0.34 13.86
C VAL A 288 -8.62 -0.80 12.83
N ALA A 289 -9.13 -0.56 11.62
CA ALA A 289 -9.17 -1.56 10.56
C ALA A 289 -7.77 -2.04 10.15
N ILE A 290 -6.83 -1.11 9.99
CA ILE A 290 -5.43 -1.40 9.69
C ILE A 290 -4.76 -2.13 10.86
N GLY A 291 -5.05 -1.74 12.10
CA GLY A 291 -4.51 -2.39 13.30
C GLY A 291 -4.89 -3.87 13.44
N LEU A 292 -6.05 -4.28 12.89
CA LEU A 292 -6.45 -5.69 12.81
C LEU A 292 -5.66 -6.48 11.76
N TYR A 293 -5.18 -5.81 10.73
CA TYR A 293 -4.41 -6.40 9.63
C TYR A 293 -2.89 -6.33 9.88
N ALA A 294 -2.42 -5.22 10.47
CA ALA A 294 -1.03 -4.95 10.75
C ALA A 294 -0.83 -4.67 12.25
N LYS A 295 0.42 -4.78 12.73
CA LYS A 295 0.74 -4.43 14.12
C LYS A 295 0.64 -2.92 14.33
N VAL A 296 0.08 -2.50 15.47
CA VAL A 296 0.00 -1.09 15.86
C VAL A 296 1.37 -0.62 16.36
N THR A 297 1.94 0.36 15.69
CA THR A 297 3.22 0.98 16.03
C THR A 297 3.08 2.51 16.12
N SER A 298 3.98 3.16 16.82
CA SER A 298 4.03 4.62 16.88
C SER A 298 4.43 5.29 15.56
N GLU A 299 4.94 4.52 14.60
CA GLU A 299 5.35 5.00 13.28
C GLU A 299 4.35 4.66 12.17
N MET A 300 3.30 3.89 12.52
CA MET A 300 2.23 3.47 11.60
C MET A 300 1.62 4.65 10.81
N GLY A 301 1.49 5.82 11.46
CA GLY A 301 0.99 7.03 10.81
C GLY A 301 1.85 7.45 9.62
N SER A 302 3.17 7.42 9.79
CA SER A 302 4.14 7.77 8.75
C SER A 302 4.12 6.80 7.58
N ASP A 303 3.87 5.51 7.84
CA ASP A 303 3.81 4.49 6.79
C ASP A 303 2.60 4.70 5.86
N TYR A 304 1.47 5.13 6.42
CA TYR A 304 0.23 5.29 5.65
C TYR A 304 -0.01 6.70 5.11
N ILE A 305 0.67 7.75 5.63
CA ILE A 305 0.48 9.12 5.11
C ILE A 305 0.93 9.24 3.66
N VAL A 306 2.04 8.61 3.29
CA VAL A 306 2.59 8.66 1.93
C VAL A 306 1.62 8.01 0.95
N GLN A 307 1.13 6.81 1.24
CA GLN A 307 0.16 6.11 0.39
C GLN A 307 -1.18 6.85 0.32
N SER A 308 -1.65 7.43 1.43
CA SER A 308 -2.85 8.26 1.46
C SER A 308 -2.70 9.49 0.57
N PHE A 309 -1.55 10.15 0.64
CA PHE A 309 -1.28 11.34 -0.16
C PHE A 309 -1.18 10.99 -1.65
N MET A 310 -0.45 9.93 -2.00
CA MET A 310 -0.40 9.42 -3.37
C MET A 310 -1.79 9.10 -3.92
N THR A 311 -2.61 8.43 -3.12
CA THR A 311 -4.00 8.07 -3.49
C THR A 311 -4.85 9.30 -3.80
N VAL A 312 -4.76 10.34 -2.96
CA VAL A 312 -5.53 11.59 -3.15
C VAL A 312 -5.04 12.36 -4.36
N VAL A 313 -3.73 12.49 -4.54
CA VAL A 313 -3.14 13.27 -5.63
C VAL A 313 -3.38 12.58 -6.98
N VAL A 314 -3.15 11.29 -7.06
CA VAL A 314 -3.43 10.50 -8.28
C VAL A 314 -4.92 10.48 -8.60
N GLY A 315 -5.75 10.30 -7.59
CA GLY A 315 -7.21 10.30 -7.76
C GLY A 315 -7.78 11.63 -8.20
N GLY A 316 -7.21 12.72 -7.72
CA GLY A 316 -7.69 14.09 -7.86
C GLY A 316 -8.26 14.63 -6.55
N VAL A 317 -7.62 15.68 -6.06
CA VAL A 317 -7.89 16.28 -4.76
C VAL A 317 -9.37 16.71 -4.63
N GLY A 318 -10.00 16.35 -3.50
CA GLY A 318 -11.36 16.76 -3.18
C GLY A 318 -12.49 16.00 -3.90
N ASN A 319 -12.16 14.97 -4.66
CA ASN A 319 -13.15 14.14 -5.33
C ASN A 319 -13.16 12.72 -4.77
N VAL A 320 -14.30 12.32 -4.15
CA VAL A 320 -14.48 10.99 -3.55
C VAL A 320 -14.29 9.86 -4.57
N TRP A 321 -14.84 10.03 -5.78
CA TRP A 321 -14.70 9.05 -6.86
C TRP A 321 -13.27 9.00 -7.41
N GLY A 322 -12.62 10.18 -7.44
CA GLY A 322 -11.21 10.27 -7.76
C GLY A 322 -10.36 9.52 -6.74
N THR A 323 -10.58 9.72 -5.46
CA THR A 323 -9.87 9.00 -4.39
C THR A 323 -10.07 7.49 -4.50
N LEU A 324 -11.27 7.02 -4.82
CA LEU A 324 -11.55 5.60 -5.05
C LEU A 324 -10.75 5.07 -6.27
N ALA A 325 -10.75 5.81 -7.38
CA ALA A 325 -9.98 5.44 -8.57
C ALA A 325 -8.46 5.46 -8.31
N GLY A 326 -7.97 6.44 -7.55
CA GLY A 326 -6.57 6.52 -7.12
C GLY A 326 -6.18 5.35 -6.23
N ALA A 327 -7.01 5.01 -5.24
CA ALA A 327 -6.81 3.85 -4.37
C ALA A 327 -6.77 2.53 -5.17
N ALA A 328 -7.69 2.37 -6.12
CA ALA A 328 -7.70 1.21 -7.00
C ALA A 328 -6.41 1.17 -7.84
N MET A 329 -6.03 2.26 -8.51
CA MET A 329 -4.85 2.30 -9.36
C MET A 329 -3.57 1.98 -8.58
N ILE A 330 -3.40 2.53 -7.36
CA ILE A 330 -2.22 2.27 -6.53
C ILE A 330 -2.25 0.84 -5.99
N GLY A 331 -3.39 0.36 -5.50
CA GLY A 331 -3.53 -0.99 -4.96
C GLY A 331 -3.27 -2.08 -6.02
N PHE A 332 -3.88 -1.95 -7.19
CA PHE A 332 -3.64 -2.87 -8.31
C PHE A 332 -2.23 -2.75 -8.87
N GLY A 333 -1.70 -1.53 -8.99
CA GLY A 333 -0.33 -1.30 -9.45
C GLY A 333 0.70 -1.93 -8.51
N GLN A 334 0.58 -1.70 -7.21
CA GLN A 334 1.49 -2.27 -6.22
C GLN A 334 1.43 -3.80 -6.20
N LYS A 335 0.24 -4.40 -6.17
CA LYS A 335 0.08 -5.86 -6.19
C LYS A 335 0.53 -6.49 -7.51
N GLY A 336 0.30 -5.81 -8.63
CA GLY A 336 0.82 -6.24 -9.93
C GLY A 336 2.36 -6.28 -9.97
N ILE A 337 3.03 -5.27 -9.42
CA ILE A 337 4.50 -5.24 -9.33
C ILE A 337 5.02 -6.30 -8.35
N GLU A 338 4.35 -6.49 -7.20
CA GLU A 338 4.70 -7.56 -6.25
C GLU A 338 4.58 -8.96 -6.91
N TRP A 339 3.58 -9.17 -7.73
CA TRP A 339 3.40 -10.42 -8.47
C TRP A 339 4.49 -10.65 -9.51
N LEU A 340 4.94 -9.58 -10.20
CA LEU A 340 6.04 -9.66 -11.17
C LEU A 340 7.42 -9.89 -10.51
N ASN A 341 7.60 -9.43 -9.28
CA ASN A 341 8.85 -9.58 -8.53
C ASN A 341 8.59 -10.00 -7.07
N PRO A 342 8.19 -11.26 -6.83
CA PRO A 342 7.84 -11.73 -5.49
C PRO A 342 9.03 -11.79 -4.53
N SER A 343 10.27 -11.82 -5.03
CA SER A 343 11.48 -11.85 -4.21
C SER A 343 11.78 -10.50 -3.52
N ASN A 344 11.22 -9.38 -4.01
CA ASN A 344 11.47 -8.05 -3.47
C ASN A 344 10.19 -7.19 -3.45
N THR A 345 9.34 -7.43 -2.45
CA THR A 345 8.08 -6.70 -2.27
C THR A 345 8.28 -5.22 -1.92
N LEU A 346 9.39 -4.86 -1.28
CA LEU A 346 9.72 -3.45 -0.97
C LEU A 346 9.99 -2.64 -2.25
N ALA A 347 10.52 -3.28 -3.30
CA ALA A 347 10.70 -2.63 -4.59
C ALA A 347 9.38 -2.16 -5.19
N ALA A 348 8.27 -2.86 -4.95
CA ALA A 348 6.96 -2.46 -5.45
C ALA A 348 6.53 -1.08 -4.92
N GLN A 349 6.77 -0.79 -3.66
CA GLN A 349 6.48 0.53 -3.08
C GLN A 349 7.34 1.62 -3.73
N THR A 350 8.63 1.35 -3.93
CA THR A 350 9.55 2.29 -4.59
C THR A 350 9.12 2.57 -6.03
N TYR A 351 8.80 1.53 -6.80
CA TYR A 351 8.31 1.69 -8.18
C TYR A 351 6.98 2.43 -8.25
N MET A 352 6.08 2.22 -7.27
CA MET A 352 4.82 2.97 -7.20
C MET A 352 5.05 4.45 -6.91
N ILE A 353 6.00 4.81 -6.04
CA ILE A 353 6.37 6.22 -5.80
C ILE A 353 6.90 6.85 -7.09
N LEU A 354 7.82 6.17 -7.80
CA LEU A 354 8.34 6.66 -9.07
C LEU A 354 7.23 6.80 -10.12
N PHE A 355 6.33 5.83 -10.20
CA PHE A 355 5.17 5.90 -11.10
C PHE A 355 4.29 7.11 -10.78
N VAL A 356 4.00 7.38 -9.52
CA VAL A 356 3.18 8.54 -9.11
C VAL A 356 3.88 9.86 -9.45
N ILE A 357 5.19 9.97 -9.23
CA ILE A 357 5.96 11.16 -9.61
C ILE A 357 5.85 11.40 -11.11
N LEU A 358 6.02 10.38 -11.94
CA LEU A 358 5.86 10.47 -13.39
C LEU A 358 4.41 10.80 -13.76
N PHE A 359 3.43 10.13 -13.15
CA PHE A 359 2.01 10.35 -13.43
C PHE A 359 1.60 11.81 -13.21
N ILE A 360 2.06 12.43 -12.11
CA ILE A 360 1.74 13.84 -11.78
C ILE A 360 2.30 14.80 -12.84
N GLN A 361 3.45 14.50 -13.43
CA GLN A 361 4.02 15.34 -14.51
C GLN A 361 3.13 15.37 -15.75
N PHE A 362 2.46 14.25 -16.08
CA PHE A 362 1.54 14.18 -17.23
C PHE A 362 0.09 14.55 -16.88
N ARG A 363 -0.33 14.31 -15.64
CA ARG A 363 -1.70 14.55 -15.16
C ARG A 363 -1.70 15.26 -13.80
N PRO A 364 -1.29 16.53 -13.71
CA PRO A 364 -1.15 17.27 -12.45
C PRO A 364 -2.48 17.44 -11.69
N LYS A 365 -3.62 17.37 -12.36
CA LYS A 365 -4.97 17.47 -11.76
C LYS A 365 -5.54 16.09 -11.35
N GLY A 366 -4.78 14.99 -11.47
CA GLY A 366 -5.22 13.64 -11.15
C GLY A 366 -6.16 13.02 -12.20
N ILE A 367 -6.75 11.86 -11.87
CA ILE A 367 -7.68 11.12 -12.75
C ILE A 367 -8.99 11.89 -12.92
N VAL A 368 -9.55 12.38 -11.81
CA VAL A 368 -10.83 13.10 -11.77
C VAL A 368 -10.59 14.51 -11.26
N ALA A 369 -10.31 15.42 -12.18
CA ALA A 369 -10.11 16.83 -11.84
C ALA A 369 -11.39 17.47 -11.28
N LEU A 370 -11.24 18.32 -10.26
CA LEU A 370 -12.33 19.20 -9.84
C LEU A 370 -12.70 20.16 -10.98
N LYS A 371 -13.99 20.35 -11.20
CA LYS A 371 -14.52 21.34 -12.15
C LYS A 371 -14.96 22.58 -11.37
N GLY A 372 -14.60 23.78 -11.84
CA GLY A 372 -14.98 25.05 -11.27
C GLY A 372 -13.83 25.81 -10.60
N ARG A 373 -14.12 26.92 -9.91
CA ARG A 373 -13.14 27.80 -9.25
C ARG A 373 -12.26 27.11 -8.20
N ALA A 374 -12.73 26.00 -7.62
CA ALA A 374 -11.93 25.17 -6.72
C ALA A 374 -10.78 24.42 -7.43
N ALA A 375 -10.74 24.47 -8.77
CA ALA A 375 -9.69 23.80 -9.57
C ALA A 375 -8.39 24.63 -9.67
N GLY A 376 -8.36 25.86 -9.12
CA GLY A 376 -7.21 26.77 -9.27
C GLY A 376 -6.85 26.94 -10.75
N ASP A 377 -7.03 28.11 -11.31
CA ASP A 377 -6.52 28.42 -12.65
C ASP A 377 -5.00 28.25 -12.69
#